data_ca419c87e090f4de402c4ca8786daa2a
#
_entry.id   ca419c87e090f4de402c4ca8786daa2a
#
_cell.length_a   1.000
_cell.length_b   1.000
_cell.length_c   1.000
_cell.angle_alpha   90.00
_cell.angle_beta   90.00
_cell.angle_gamma   90.00
#
_symmetry.space_group_name_H-M   'P 1'
#
loop_
_entity.id
_entity.type
_entity.pdbx_description
1 polymer ?
#
loop_
_entity_poly.entity_id
_entity_poly.type
_entity_poly.pdbx_seq_one_letter_code
_entity_poly.pdbx_strand_id
1 'polypeptide(L)'
;MTLALVIAYAALLLLLALALLWSAWPGWLKGMLVVAVTTLYFYGTDAVHAIWGIPSAEALPERFLMLAAAVEEPTPKTPGALFVWISQLRDGKPTLEPRAYRLPYTRDLHAQINDGIKKGRDGVSQMGTAEIKNGKRGSFFGLRPGSDEQEIKIRDLPSPQLPEK
;
A
#
# COMPACT_ATOMS: atom_id res chain seq x y z
N MET A 1 -12.97 11.71 -19.43
CA MET A 1 -12.50 12.64 -18.39
C MET A 1 -10.98 12.64 -18.23
N THR A 2 -10.29 11.50 -18.25
CA THR A 2 -8.83 11.39 -18.11
C THR A 2 -8.02 12.16 -19.15
N LEU A 3 -8.42 12.11 -20.43
CA LEU A 3 -7.72 12.82 -21.53
C LEU A 3 -7.72 14.35 -21.32
N ALA A 4 -8.87 14.92 -20.93
CA ALA A 4 -8.98 16.37 -20.68
C ALA A 4 -8.09 16.81 -19.51
N LEU A 5 -7.98 15.99 -18.47
CA LEU A 5 -7.14 16.24 -17.31
C LEU A 5 -5.65 16.18 -17.68
N VAL A 6 -5.25 15.22 -18.51
CA VAL A 6 -3.86 15.11 -19.01
C VAL A 6 -3.49 16.31 -19.87
N ILE A 7 -4.39 16.74 -20.77
CA ILE A 7 -4.16 17.93 -21.62
C ILE A 7 -4.05 19.20 -20.77
N ALA A 8 -4.94 19.38 -19.78
CA ALA A 8 -4.90 20.52 -18.87
C ALA A 8 -3.59 20.56 -18.07
N TYR A 9 -3.13 19.41 -17.58
CA TYR A 9 -1.87 19.29 -16.85
C TYR A 9 -0.66 19.60 -17.76
N ALA A 10 -0.64 19.08 -18.98
CA ALA A 10 0.42 19.36 -19.94
C ALA A 10 0.47 20.86 -20.34
N ALA A 11 -0.70 21.48 -20.53
CA ALA A 11 -0.79 22.92 -20.81
C ALA A 11 -0.27 23.77 -19.63
N LEU A 12 -0.59 23.38 -18.41
CA LEU A 12 -0.13 24.05 -17.19
C LEU A 12 1.38 23.95 -17.01
N LEU A 13 1.97 22.76 -17.28
CA LEU A 13 3.42 22.56 -17.28
C LEU A 13 4.11 23.41 -18.37
N LEU A 14 3.52 23.49 -19.56
CA LEU A 14 4.05 24.31 -20.64
C LEU A 14 4.04 25.80 -20.28
N LEU A 15 2.93 26.28 -19.70
CA LEU A 15 2.82 27.67 -19.23
C LEU A 15 3.84 27.98 -18.14
N LEU A 16 4.03 27.03 -17.18
CA LEU A 16 5.03 27.17 -16.14
C LEU A 16 6.45 27.25 -16.73
N ALA A 17 6.76 26.37 -17.69
CA ALA A 17 8.06 26.38 -18.37
C ALA A 17 8.31 27.70 -19.11
N LEU A 18 7.31 28.22 -19.84
CA LEU A 18 7.40 29.53 -20.53
C LEU A 18 7.58 30.69 -19.54
N ALA A 19 6.83 30.70 -18.44
CA ALA A 19 6.96 31.69 -17.38
C ALA A 19 8.37 31.67 -16.74
N LEU A 20 8.95 30.53 -16.53
CA LEU A 20 10.31 30.35 -16.01
C LEU A 20 11.38 30.84 -17.00
N LEU A 21 11.19 30.58 -18.32
CA LEU A 21 12.13 31.00 -19.36
C LEU A 21 12.13 32.52 -19.55
N TRP A 22 10.97 33.15 -19.50
CA TRP A 22 10.83 34.61 -19.71
C TRP A 22 10.92 35.43 -18.43
N SER A 23 10.99 34.82 -17.27
CA SER A 23 11.17 35.51 -16.00
C SER A 23 12.59 36.06 -15.86
N ALA A 24 12.73 37.28 -15.38
CA ALA A 24 14.01 37.90 -15.04
C ALA A 24 14.64 37.39 -13.74
N TRP A 25 14.10 36.34 -13.17
CA TRP A 25 14.59 35.76 -11.92
C TRP A 25 16.00 35.15 -12.07
N PRO A 26 16.84 35.23 -11.02
CA PRO A 26 18.17 34.65 -11.06
C PRO A 26 18.12 33.12 -11.27
N GLY A 27 19.08 32.59 -12.04
CA GLY A 27 19.10 31.21 -12.48
C GLY A 27 19.05 30.20 -11.34
N TRP A 28 19.65 30.51 -10.18
CA TRP A 28 19.64 29.61 -9.00
C TRP A 28 18.22 29.42 -8.43
N LEU A 29 17.38 30.48 -8.46
CA LEU A 29 15.99 30.41 -7.99
C LEU A 29 15.14 29.56 -8.93
N LYS A 30 15.37 29.64 -10.25
CA LYS A 30 14.73 28.77 -11.24
C LYS A 30 15.10 27.30 -11.02
N GLY A 31 16.40 27.02 -10.76
CA GLY A 31 16.89 25.69 -10.44
C GLY A 31 16.26 25.15 -9.16
N MET A 32 16.17 25.95 -8.10
CA MET A 32 15.54 25.56 -6.84
C MET A 32 14.05 25.24 -7.04
N LEU A 33 13.33 26.01 -7.84
CA LEU A 33 11.92 25.76 -8.13
C LEU A 33 11.72 24.44 -8.89
N VAL A 34 12.56 24.15 -9.89
CA VAL A 34 12.51 22.87 -10.63
C VAL A 34 12.74 21.69 -9.70
N VAL A 35 13.76 21.77 -8.83
CA VAL A 35 14.04 20.73 -7.83
C VAL A 35 12.86 20.56 -6.87
N ALA A 36 12.28 21.65 -6.38
CA ALA A 36 11.13 21.60 -5.47
C ALA A 36 9.91 20.94 -6.12
N VAL A 37 9.57 21.30 -7.36
CA VAL A 37 8.45 20.73 -8.11
C VAL A 37 8.70 19.23 -8.39
N THR A 38 9.91 18.88 -8.78
CA THR A 38 10.27 17.47 -9.03
C THR A 38 10.16 16.63 -7.75
N THR A 39 10.66 17.15 -6.64
CA THR A 39 10.55 16.52 -5.33
C THR A 39 9.08 16.34 -4.93
N LEU A 40 8.28 17.41 -5.06
CA LEU A 40 6.84 17.36 -4.77
C LEU A 40 6.10 16.36 -5.66
N TYR A 41 6.49 16.19 -6.91
CA TYR A 41 5.90 15.19 -7.80
C TYR A 41 6.13 13.76 -7.29
N PHE A 42 7.36 13.43 -6.89
CA PHE A 42 7.67 12.08 -6.38
C PHE A 42 6.96 11.78 -5.05
N TYR A 43 6.95 12.74 -4.12
CA TYR A 43 6.22 12.55 -2.85
C TYR A 43 4.70 12.65 -3.01
N GLY A 44 4.23 13.45 -3.95
CA GLY A 44 2.80 13.65 -4.20
C GLY A 44 2.11 12.42 -4.78
N THR A 45 2.79 11.62 -5.59
CA THR A 45 2.23 10.37 -6.15
C THR A 45 1.87 9.38 -5.06
N ASP A 46 2.72 9.19 -4.07
CA ASP A 46 2.45 8.28 -2.94
C ASP A 46 1.27 8.76 -2.09
N ALA A 47 1.18 10.07 -1.85
CA ALA A 47 0.06 10.67 -1.12
C ALA A 47 -1.27 10.51 -1.89
N VAL A 48 -1.27 10.70 -3.21
CA VAL A 48 -2.46 10.52 -4.06
C VAL A 48 -2.91 9.05 -4.08
N HIS A 49 -1.97 8.11 -4.18
CA HIS A 49 -2.29 6.68 -4.12
C HIS A 49 -2.90 6.31 -2.76
N ALA A 50 -2.41 6.88 -1.67
CA ALA A 50 -2.97 6.66 -0.34
C ALA A 50 -4.41 7.20 -0.21
N ILE A 51 -4.70 8.38 -0.80
CA ILE A 51 -6.05 8.99 -0.78
C ILE A 51 -7.04 8.20 -1.65
N TRP A 52 -6.60 7.68 -2.78
CA TRP A 52 -7.46 6.93 -3.69
C TRP A 52 -7.72 5.50 -3.23
N GLY A 53 -7.13 5.08 -2.13
CA GLY A 53 -7.31 3.73 -1.60
C GLY A 53 -6.76 2.63 -2.50
N ILE A 54 -5.83 2.96 -3.40
CA ILE A 54 -5.18 1.98 -4.27
C ILE A 54 -4.40 1.01 -3.38
N PRO A 55 -4.58 -0.31 -3.56
CA PRO A 55 -3.88 -1.30 -2.76
C PRO A 55 -2.35 -1.16 -2.89
N SER A 56 -1.66 -1.01 -1.77
CA SER A 56 -0.20 -0.91 -1.73
C SER A 56 0.44 -2.26 -2.05
N ALA A 57 1.51 -2.24 -2.84
CA ALA A 57 2.38 -3.40 -3.07
C ALA A 57 3.55 -3.47 -2.08
N GLU A 58 3.59 -2.57 -1.10
CA GLU A 58 4.59 -2.56 -0.04
C GLU A 58 4.47 -3.79 0.87
N ALA A 59 5.52 -4.03 1.64
CA ALA A 59 5.52 -5.06 2.69
C ALA A 59 4.43 -4.79 3.73
N LEU A 60 3.74 -5.86 4.15
CA LEU A 60 2.80 -5.80 5.25
C LEU A 60 3.52 -5.48 6.57
N PRO A 61 2.84 -4.79 7.50
CA PRO A 61 3.35 -4.63 8.85
C PRO A 61 3.47 -5.99 9.56
N GLU A 62 4.41 -6.12 10.50
CA GLU A 62 4.70 -7.38 11.19
C GLU A 62 3.46 -7.99 11.87
N ARG A 63 2.58 -7.15 12.40
CA ARG A 63 1.32 -7.58 13.04
C ARG A 63 0.17 -6.71 12.57
N PHE A 64 -0.91 -7.35 12.18
CA PHE A 64 -2.08 -6.65 11.68
C PHE A 64 -3.37 -7.40 11.97
N LEU A 65 -4.46 -6.66 12.03
CA LEU A 65 -5.82 -7.17 12.08
C LEU A 65 -6.37 -7.21 10.65
N MET A 66 -6.84 -8.35 10.20
CA MET A 66 -7.50 -8.48 8.89
C MET A 66 -8.97 -8.06 9.03
N LEU A 67 -9.36 -7.05 8.26
CA LEU A 67 -10.73 -6.52 8.26
C LEU A 67 -11.56 -7.12 7.14
N ALA A 68 -10.99 -7.23 5.96
CA ALA A 68 -11.63 -7.81 4.78
C ALA A 68 -10.56 -8.32 3.81
N ALA A 69 -10.97 -9.21 2.91
CA ALA A 69 -10.13 -9.61 1.80
C ALA A 69 -10.96 -9.89 0.55
N ALA A 70 -10.34 -9.72 -0.62
CA ALA A 70 -10.87 -10.10 -1.91
C ALA A 70 -9.81 -10.90 -2.67
N VAL A 71 -10.26 -11.93 -3.38
CA VAL A 71 -9.40 -12.85 -4.11
C VAL A 71 -9.67 -12.65 -5.60
N GLU A 72 -8.61 -12.37 -6.34
CA GLU A 72 -8.60 -12.43 -7.80
C GLU A 72 -7.83 -13.67 -8.24
N GLU A 73 -8.55 -14.66 -8.75
CA GLU A 73 -7.93 -15.91 -9.18
C GLU A 73 -7.07 -15.73 -10.43
N PRO A 74 -6.00 -16.51 -10.57
CA PRO A 74 -5.16 -16.45 -11.76
C PRO A 74 -5.95 -16.90 -12.99
N THR A 75 -5.82 -16.13 -14.06
CA THR A 75 -6.36 -16.44 -15.38
C THR A 75 -5.22 -16.61 -16.36
N PRO A 76 -5.45 -17.17 -17.58
CA PRO A 76 -4.40 -17.28 -18.60
C PRO A 76 -3.73 -15.95 -18.97
N LYS A 77 -4.37 -14.81 -18.65
CA LYS A 77 -3.88 -13.46 -18.97
C LYS A 77 -3.32 -12.71 -17.75
N THR A 78 -3.72 -13.10 -16.53
CA THR A 78 -3.32 -12.40 -15.29
C THR A 78 -2.84 -13.39 -14.24
N PRO A 79 -1.75 -13.10 -13.54
CA PRO A 79 -1.18 -14.02 -12.52
C PRO A 79 -2.06 -14.15 -11.27
N GLY A 80 -3.17 -13.40 -11.19
CA GLY A 80 -4.00 -13.31 -9.98
C GLY A 80 -3.39 -12.42 -8.90
N ALA A 81 -4.21 -12.03 -7.94
CA ALA A 81 -3.80 -11.23 -6.80
C ALA A 81 -4.73 -11.46 -5.59
N LEU A 82 -4.20 -11.21 -4.41
CA LEU A 82 -4.97 -11.22 -3.17
C LEU A 82 -4.96 -9.80 -2.61
N PHE A 83 -6.14 -9.25 -2.38
CA PHE A 83 -6.30 -7.92 -1.80
C PHE A 83 -6.77 -8.06 -0.36
N VAL A 84 -6.03 -7.48 0.58
CA VAL A 84 -6.36 -7.53 2.00
C VAL A 84 -6.45 -6.12 2.57
N TRP A 85 -7.56 -5.86 3.28
CA TRP A 85 -7.72 -4.65 4.08
C TRP A 85 -7.32 -4.97 5.50
N ILE A 86 -6.33 -4.26 5.99
CA ILE A 86 -5.77 -4.51 7.31
C ILE A 86 -5.70 -3.23 8.13
N SER A 87 -5.75 -3.39 9.44
CA SER A 87 -5.37 -2.37 10.41
C SER A 87 -4.09 -2.81 11.12
N GLN A 88 -3.06 -1.97 11.10
CA GLN A 88 -1.80 -2.26 11.79
C GLN A 88 -2.03 -2.33 13.30
N LEU A 89 -1.45 -3.33 13.96
CA LEU A 89 -1.45 -3.43 15.41
C LEU A 89 -0.19 -2.75 15.98
N ARG A 90 -0.40 -1.67 16.75
CA ARG A 90 0.64 -1.03 17.57
C ARG A 90 0.29 -1.23 19.03
N ASP A 91 1.19 -1.80 19.81
CA ASP A 91 0.98 -2.08 21.24
C ASP A 91 -0.33 -2.84 21.52
N GLY A 92 -0.69 -3.76 20.65
CA GLY A 92 -1.91 -4.56 20.77
C GLY A 92 -3.22 -3.83 20.42
N LYS A 93 -3.15 -2.56 19.98
CA LYS A 93 -4.31 -1.77 19.55
C LYS A 93 -4.31 -1.58 18.04
N PRO A 94 -5.46 -1.73 17.37
CA PRO A 94 -5.57 -1.47 15.94
C PRO A 94 -5.45 0.04 15.67
N THR A 95 -4.70 0.40 14.63
CA THR A 95 -4.62 1.78 14.15
C THR A 95 -5.96 2.17 13.51
N LEU A 96 -6.37 3.43 13.67
CA LEU A 96 -7.64 3.95 13.14
C LEU A 96 -7.70 4.05 11.61
N GLU A 97 -6.57 3.92 10.92
CA GLU A 97 -6.47 4.04 9.47
C GLU A 97 -6.22 2.68 8.82
N PRO A 98 -7.26 1.96 8.39
CA PRO A 98 -7.09 0.72 7.65
C PRO A 98 -6.53 0.99 6.26
N ARG A 99 -5.66 0.08 5.77
CA ARG A 99 -5.02 0.19 4.47
C ARG A 99 -5.21 -1.09 3.68
N ALA A 100 -5.39 -0.94 2.35
CA ALA A 100 -5.45 -2.06 1.43
C ALA A 100 -4.04 -2.44 0.95
N TYR A 101 -3.76 -3.74 0.87
CA TYR A 101 -2.51 -4.28 0.35
C TYR A 101 -2.82 -5.29 -0.75
N ARG A 102 -1.96 -5.30 -1.76
CA ARG A 102 -1.96 -6.30 -2.83
C ARG A 102 -0.86 -7.31 -2.58
N LEU A 103 -1.23 -8.58 -2.53
CA LEU A 103 -0.33 -9.71 -2.31
C LEU A 103 -0.27 -10.58 -3.56
N PRO A 104 0.86 -11.25 -3.82
CA PRO A 104 0.95 -12.24 -4.88
C PRO A 104 0.02 -13.42 -4.57
N TYR A 105 -0.63 -13.94 -5.62
CA TYR A 105 -1.48 -15.11 -5.47
C TYR A 105 -0.63 -16.37 -5.20
N THR A 106 -0.90 -17.02 -4.08
CA THR A 106 -0.44 -18.38 -3.80
C THR A 106 -1.60 -19.21 -3.28
N ARG A 107 -1.62 -20.50 -3.60
CA ARG A 107 -2.72 -21.39 -3.17
C ARG A 107 -2.84 -21.48 -1.66
N ASP A 108 -1.72 -21.52 -0.96
CA ASP A 108 -1.67 -21.61 0.50
C ASP A 108 -2.23 -20.34 1.16
N LEU A 109 -1.83 -19.17 0.65
CA LEU A 109 -2.33 -17.90 1.16
C LEU A 109 -3.81 -17.69 0.82
N HIS A 110 -4.25 -18.13 -0.38
CA HIS A 110 -5.67 -18.12 -0.74
C HIS A 110 -6.50 -18.97 0.23
N ALA A 111 -6.03 -20.19 0.57
CA ALA A 111 -6.73 -21.05 1.52
C ALA A 111 -6.83 -20.40 2.91
N GLN A 112 -5.73 -19.83 3.42
CA GLN A 112 -5.70 -19.15 4.72
C GLN A 112 -6.63 -17.92 4.74
N ILE A 113 -6.60 -17.10 3.70
CA ILE A 113 -7.47 -15.91 3.59
C ILE A 113 -8.94 -16.33 3.52
N ASN A 114 -9.27 -17.34 2.74
CA ASN A 114 -10.65 -17.83 2.61
C ASN A 114 -11.19 -18.40 3.93
N ASP A 115 -10.38 -19.13 4.67
CA ASP A 115 -10.71 -19.59 6.01
C ASP A 115 -10.90 -18.41 6.97
N GLY A 116 -9.98 -17.42 6.93
CA GLY A 116 -10.09 -16.19 7.72
C GLY A 116 -11.34 -15.37 7.41
N ILE A 117 -11.74 -15.27 6.13
CA ILE A 117 -13.00 -14.59 5.73
C ILE A 117 -14.21 -15.30 6.31
N LYS A 118 -14.24 -16.65 6.26
CA LYS A 118 -15.35 -17.44 6.83
C LYS A 118 -15.46 -17.20 8.34
N LYS A 119 -14.37 -17.35 9.08
CA LYS A 119 -14.32 -17.09 10.52
C LYS A 119 -14.67 -15.65 10.87
N GLY A 120 -14.22 -14.69 10.05
CA GLY A 120 -14.57 -13.29 10.22
C GLY A 120 -16.09 -13.01 10.10
N ARG A 121 -16.79 -13.75 9.23
CA ARG A 121 -18.28 -13.71 9.15
C ARG A 121 -18.95 -14.27 10.40
N ASP A 122 -18.30 -15.23 11.04
CA ASP A 122 -18.77 -15.82 12.31
C ASP A 122 -18.38 -14.95 13.53
N GLY A 123 -17.85 -13.76 13.30
CA GLY A 123 -17.48 -12.79 14.34
C GLY A 123 -16.11 -13.02 14.97
N VAL A 124 -15.31 -13.95 14.45
CA VAL A 124 -13.96 -14.20 14.96
C VAL A 124 -12.96 -13.29 14.26
N SER A 125 -12.39 -12.35 14.99
CA SER A 125 -11.38 -11.45 14.46
C SER A 125 -10.10 -12.22 14.08
N GLN A 126 -9.52 -11.90 12.92
CA GLN A 126 -8.33 -12.58 12.40
C GLN A 126 -7.11 -11.67 12.53
N MET A 127 -6.05 -12.17 13.16
CA MET A 127 -4.76 -11.51 13.25
C MET A 127 -3.78 -12.15 12.28
N GLY A 128 -3.12 -11.32 11.48
CA GLY A 128 -2.03 -11.75 10.62
C GLY A 128 -0.67 -11.34 11.18
N THR A 129 0.32 -12.18 10.92
CA THR A 129 1.74 -11.87 11.12
C THR A 129 2.46 -12.01 9.79
N ALA A 130 3.31 -11.03 9.46
CA ALA A 130 4.12 -11.05 8.27
C ALA A 130 5.59 -11.01 8.68
N GLU A 131 6.35 -12.03 8.29
CA GLU A 131 7.78 -12.15 8.55
C GLU A 131 8.54 -12.14 7.22
N ILE A 132 9.69 -11.46 7.17
CA ILE A 132 10.53 -11.45 5.97
C ILE A 132 11.15 -12.84 5.80
N LYS A 133 10.98 -13.44 4.62
CA LYS A 133 11.62 -14.71 4.27
C LYS A 133 13.12 -14.61 4.44
N ASN A 134 13.70 -15.47 5.29
CA ASN A 134 15.14 -15.54 5.54
C ASN A 134 15.91 -15.74 4.22
N GLY A 135 16.74 -14.75 3.84
CA GLY A 135 17.69 -14.86 2.74
C GLY A 135 17.80 -13.67 1.79
N LYS A 136 16.80 -12.82 1.71
CA LYS A 136 16.87 -11.60 0.87
C LYS A 136 16.74 -10.35 1.74
N ARG A 137 17.84 -9.99 2.39
CA ARG A 137 17.99 -8.64 2.96
C ARG A 137 17.99 -7.65 1.80
N GLY A 138 17.02 -6.75 1.84
CA GLY A 138 16.65 -5.72 0.90
C GLY A 138 17.66 -5.27 -0.15
N SER A 139 17.13 -4.91 -1.29
CA SER A 139 17.82 -4.26 -2.39
C SER A 139 18.82 -3.21 -1.88
N PHE A 140 20.02 -3.22 -2.45
CA PHE A 140 21.16 -2.31 -2.18
C PHE A 140 20.81 -0.80 -2.21
N PHE A 141 19.63 -0.44 -2.72
CA PHE A 141 19.13 0.94 -2.81
C PHE A 141 18.13 1.35 -1.71
N GLY A 142 17.97 0.59 -0.63
CA GLY A 142 17.11 0.98 0.49
C GLY A 142 15.61 0.99 0.15
N LEU A 143 15.21 0.38 -0.95
CA LEU A 143 13.80 0.16 -1.28
C LEU A 143 13.21 -0.81 -0.25
N ARG A 144 12.04 -0.46 0.29
CA ARG A 144 11.32 -1.32 1.22
C ARG A 144 11.03 -2.67 0.57
N PRO A 145 11.16 -3.81 1.30
CA PRO A 145 10.82 -5.11 0.76
C PRO A 145 9.38 -5.12 0.26
N GLY A 146 9.15 -5.76 -0.89
CA GLY A 146 7.80 -5.95 -1.43
C GLY A 146 7.03 -7.02 -0.66
N SER A 147 5.73 -7.09 -0.88
CA SER A 147 4.85 -8.08 -0.25
C SER A 147 5.17 -9.53 -0.64
N ASP A 148 5.87 -9.75 -1.75
CA ASP A 148 6.28 -11.06 -2.28
C ASP A 148 7.48 -11.67 -1.52
N GLU A 149 8.18 -10.88 -0.72
CA GLU A 149 9.32 -11.34 0.09
C GLU A 149 8.93 -11.73 1.52
N GLN A 150 7.65 -11.69 1.85
CA GLN A 150 7.13 -11.98 3.18
C GLN A 150 6.43 -13.34 3.25
N GLU A 151 6.60 -14.04 4.37
CA GLU A 151 5.77 -15.16 4.77
C GLU A 151 4.64 -14.64 5.67
N ILE A 152 3.40 -14.89 5.25
CA ILE A 152 2.20 -14.39 5.93
C ILE A 152 1.51 -15.57 6.60
N LYS A 153 1.20 -15.40 7.90
CA LYS A 153 0.43 -16.36 8.70
C LYS A 153 -0.79 -15.67 9.30
N ILE A 154 -1.95 -16.25 9.08
CA ILE A 154 -3.23 -15.74 9.63
C ILE A 154 -3.66 -16.67 10.75
N ARG A 155 -4.04 -16.10 11.89
CA ARG A 155 -4.49 -16.83 13.09
C ARG A 155 -5.68 -16.13 13.71
N ASP A 156 -6.48 -16.88 14.45
CA ASP A 156 -7.59 -16.33 15.22
C ASP A 156 -7.04 -15.41 16.33
N LEU A 157 -7.65 -14.25 16.50
CA LEU A 157 -7.33 -13.38 17.63
C LEU A 157 -7.93 -14.01 18.90
N PRO A 158 -7.14 -14.19 19.98
CA PRO A 158 -7.68 -14.71 21.22
C PRO A 158 -8.81 -13.81 21.73
N SER A 159 -9.93 -14.43 22.09
CA SER A 159 -11.07 -13.71 22.67
C SER A 159 -10.62 -12.95 23.91
N PRO A 160 -11.03 -11.68 24.12
CA PRO A 160 -10.73 -10.98 25.35
C PRO A 160 -11.37 -11.74 26.52
N GLN A 161 -10.53 -12.21 27.44
CA GLN A 161 -11.01 -12.80 28.67
C GLN A 161 -11.64 -11.68 29.48
N LEU A 162 -12.97 -11.73 29.63
CA LEU A 162 -13.67 -10.84 30.56
C LEU A 162 -13.18 -11.19 31.98
N PRO A 163 -12.81 -10.19 32.80
CA PRO A 163 -12.49 -10.47 34.19
C PRO A 163 -13.70 -11.11 34.85
N GLU A 164 -13.46 -12.28 35.48
CA GLU A 164 -14.48 -12.90 36.31
C GLU A 164 -14.93 -11.90 37.37
N LYS A 165 -16.24 -11.78 37.51
CA LYS A 165 -16.87 -10.92 38.54
C LYS A 165 -16.72 -11.52 39.91
#